data_0691f54132591d2c43907226a6643e9a
#
_entry.id   0691f54132591d2c43907226a6643e9a
#
_cell.length_a   1.000
_cell.length_b   1.000
_cell.length_c   1.000
_cell.angle_alpha   90.00
_cell.angle_beta   90.00
_cell.angle_gamma   90.00
#
_symmetry.space_group_name_H-M   'P 1'
#
loop_
_entity.id
_entity.type
_entity.pdbx_description
1 polymer ?
#
loop_
_entity_poly.entity_id
_entity_poly.type
_entity_poly.pdbx_seq_one_letter_code
_entity_poly.pdbx_strand_id
1 'polypeptide(L)'
;MKIEYITIDAGQRFDAVMPEIPTNSIINKTVTGCGATYAEINATRHSVIIEPNVPVIEGKMKKHPQILGVFEGVTTEDIIDFLNTNYNDGLSENHDHARKFPQSPLGDGADAYGYAR
;
A
#
# COMPACT_ATOMS: atom_id res chain seq x y z
N MET A 1 2.34 -0.23 -26.45
CA MET A 1 1.64 -0.72 -25.23
C MET A 1 0.79 -1.92 -25.63
N LYS A 2 0.92 -3.02 -24.94
CA LYS A 2 0.07 -4.20 -25.17
C LYS A 2 -1.25 -4.02 -24.41
N ILE A 3 -2.37 -4.21 -25.07
CA ILE A 3 -3.70 -4.19 -24.45
C ILE A 3 -4.21 -5.62 -24.34
N GLU A 4 -4.64 -6.01 -23.17
CA GLU A 4 -5.18 -7.31 -22.86
C GLU A 4 -6.57 -7.14 -22.21
N TYR A 5 -7.54 -7.90 -22.67
CA TYR A 5 -8.90 -7.87 -22.14
C TYR A 5 -9.18 -9.12 -21.32
N ILE A 6 -9.60 -8.92 -20.09
CA ILE A 6 -9.97 -10.01 -19.18
C ILE A 6 -11.43 -9.81 -18.80
N THR A 7 -12.21 -10.87 -18.97
CA THR A 7 -13.62 -10.86 -18.57
C THR A 7 -13.77 -11.34 -17.14
N ILE A 8 -14.56 -10.63 -16.36
CA ILE A 8 -14.94 -11.01 -15.01
C ILE A 8 -16.46 -11.20 -14.96
N ASP A 9 -16.90 -12.34 -14.46
CA ASP A 9 -18.32 -12.66 -14.34
C ASP A 9 -18.94 -11.97 -13.09
N ALA A 10 -20.25 -11.82 -13.11
CA ALA A 10 -20.98 -11.25 -11.98
C ALA A 10 -20.73 -12.07 -10.69
N GLY A 11 -20.32 -11.38 -9.64
CA GLY A 11 -19.98 -12.01 -8.36
C GLY A 11 -18.60 -12.64 -8.27
N GLN A 12 -17.86 -12.70 -9.37
CA GLN A 12 -16.48 -13.19 -9.36
C GLN A 12 -15.55 -12.13 -8.79
N ARG A 13 -14.57 -12.56 -7.99
CA ARG A 13 -13.60 -11.66 -7.39
C ARG A 13 -12.41 -11.42 -8.30
N PHE A 14 -11.82 -10.26 -8.17
CA PHE A 14 -10.65 -9.83 -8.93
C PHE A 14 -9.46 -10.80 -8.76
N ASP A 15 -9.18 -11.23 -7.53
CA ASP A 15 -8.10 -12.14 -7.21
C ASP A 15 -8.29 -13.57 -7.79
N ALA A 16 -9.54 -13.97 -8.07
CA ALA A 16 -9.82 -15.23 -8.75
C ALA A 16 -9.49 -15.19 -10.25
N VAL A 17 -9.67 -14.01 -10.87
CA VAL A 17 -9.41 -13.81 -12.31
C VAL A 17 -7.96 -13.41 -12.56
N MET A 18 -7.37 -12.67 -11.64
CA MET A 18 -5.99 -12.18 -11.71
C MET A 18 -5.29 -12.45 -10.37
N PRO A 19 -4.85 -13.69 -10.14
CA PRO A 19 -4.20 -14.07 -8.87
C PRO A 19 -2.87 -13.36 -8.67
N GLU A 20 -2.19 -12.98 -9.75
CA GLU A 20 -0.99 -12.16 -9.71
C GLU A 20 -1.23 -10.86 -10.50
N ILE A 21 -1.23 -9.75 -9.79
CA ILE A 21 -1.36 -8.43 -10.42
C ILE A 21 -0.03 -8.09 -11.11
N PRO A 22 -0.03 -7.88 -12.44
CA PRO A 22 1.19 -7.62 -13.17
C PRO A 22 1.82 -6.29 -12.75
N THR A 23 3.15 -6.25 -12.76
CA THR A 23 3.92 -5.01 -12.56
C THR A 23 3.99 -4.20 -13.85
N ASN A 24 4.28 -2.92 -13.75
CA ASN A 24 4.41 -2.00 -14.90
C ASN A 24 3.20 -2.02 -15.83
N SER A 25 2.01 -2.09 -15.26
CA SER A 25 0.76 -2.17 -16.00
C SER A 25 -0.26 -1.15 -15.51
N ILE A 26 -1.18 -0.79 -16.37
CA ILE A 26 -2.35 -0.01 -16.03
C ILE A 26 -3.56 -0.93 -16.15
N ILE A 27 -4.29 -1.10 -15.07
CA ILE A 27 -5.49 -1.92 -15.05
C ILE A 27 -6.71 -0.99 -15.04
N ASN A 28 -7.43 -0.96 -16.14
CA ASN A 28 -8.70 -0.26 -16.22
C ASN A 28 -9.84 -1.24 -15.94
N LYS A 29 -10.39 -1.15 -14.74
CA LYS A 29 -11.53 -1.97 -14.35
C LYS A 29 -12.83 -1.22 -14.55
N THR A 30 -13.77 -1.82 -15.22
CA THR A 30 -15.09 -1.26 -15.45
C THR A 30 -16.10 -1.61 -14.35
N VAL A 31 -15.74 -2.57 -13.50
CA VAL A 31 -16.59 -3.07 -12.40
C VAL A 31 -16.08 -2.54 -11.06
N THR A 32 -16.97 -1.97 -10.26
CA THR A 32 -16.69 -1.56 -8.87
C THR A 32 -16.94 -2.72 -7.90
N GLY A 33 -16.26 -2.70 -6.75
CA GLY A 33 -16.48 -3.70 -5.70
C GLY A 33 -15.98 -5.11 -6.00
N CYS A 34 -15.21 -5.30 -7.06
CA CYS A 34 -14.67 -6.62 -7.41
C CYS A 34 -13.49 -7.10 -6.53
N GLY A 35 -13.04 -6.29 -5.58
CA GLY A 35 -11.98 -6.66 -4.65
C GLY A 35 -10.56 -6.39 -5.13
N ALA A 36 -10.35 -5.47 -6.06
CA ALA A 36 -9.01 -5.14 -6.56
C ALA A 36 -8.08 -4.62 -5.46
N THR A 37 -8.55 -3.69 -4.63
CA THR A 37 -7.77 -3.18 -3.48
C THR A 37 -7.50 -4.29 -2.46
N TYR A 38 -8.46 -5.15 -2.20
CA TYR A 38 -8.27 -6.32 -1.33
C TYR A 38 -7.18 -7.24 -1.86
N ALA A 39 -7.18 -7.51 -3.16
CA ALA A 39 -6.16 -8.32 -3.79
C ALA A 39 -4.75 -7.72 -3.63
N GLU A 40 -4.62 -6.41 -3.80
CA GLU A 40 -3.33 -5.71 -3.62
C GLU A 40 -2.86 -5.69 -2.16
N ILE A 41 -3.77 -5.47 -1.21
CA ILE A 41 -3.42 -5.51 0.23
C ILE A 41 -2.88 -6.89 0.64
N ASN A 42 -3.40 -7.95 0.06
CA ASN A 42 -2.99 -9.32 0.36
C ASN A 42 -1.90 -9.86 -0.57
N ALA A 43 -1.42 -9.07 -1.50
CA ALA A 43 -0.30 -9.46 -2.36
C ALA A 43 1.01 -9.54 -1.55
N THR A 44 1.91 -10.44 -1.96
CA THR A 44 3.21 -10.64 -1.31
C THR A 44 4.26 -9.63 -1.76
N ARG A 45 3.86 -8.37 -1.91
CA ARG A 45 4.74 -7.28 -2.32
C ARG A 45 4.42 -6.00 -1.54
N HIS A 46 5.35 -5.10 -1.51
CA HIS A 46 5.14 -3.77 -0.95
C HIS A 46 4.43 -2.90 -1.98
N SER A 47 3.39 -2.21 -1.55
CA SER A 47 2.56 -1.37 -2.40
C SER A 47 2.21 -0.06 -1.72
N VAL A 48 2.03 0.96 -2.52
CA VAL A 48 1.39 2.21 -2.11
C VAL A 48 0.02 2.29 -2.76
N ILE A 49 -1.02 2.36 -1.94
CA ILE A 49 -2.40 2.46 -2.41
C ILE A 49 -2.89 3.87 -2.13
N ILE A 50 -3.30 4.57 -3.17
CA ILE A 50 -3.83 5.93 -3.06
C ILE A 50 -5.35 5.86 -2.99
N GLU A 51 -5.91 6.46 -1.96
CA GLU A 51 -7.34 6.49 -1.71
C GLU A 51 -7.87 7.94 -1.70
N PRO A 52 -9.13 8.14 -2.06
CA PRO A 52 -9.66 9.49 -2.27
C PRO A 52 -9.88 10.30 -0.99
N ASN A 53 -10.02 9.64 0.16
CA ASN A 53 -10.30 10.34 1.42
C ASN A 53 -9.90 9.51 2.66
N VAL A 54 -9.75 10.21 3.77
CA VAL A 54 -9.33 9.64 5.05
C VAL A 54 -10.29 8.56 5.59
N PRO A 55 -11.62 8.71 5.58
CA PRO A 55 -12.53 7.68 6.06
C PRO A 55 -12.36 6.32 5.36
N VAL A 56 -12.04 6.32 4.06
CA VAL A 56 -11.76 5.09 3.32
C VAL A 56 -10.47 4.45 3.80
N ILE A 57 -9.44 5.25 4.04
CA ILE A 57 -8.16 4.78 4.59
C ILE A 57 -8.36 4.17 5.97
N GLU A 58 -9.03 4.87 6.87
CA GLU A 58 -9.33 4.39 8.23
C GLU A 58 -10.15 3.11 8.23
N GLY A 59 -11.15 3.02 7.35
CA GLY A 59 -11.96 1.81 7.20
C GLY A 59 -11.14 0.59 6.75
N LYS A 60 -10.14 0.80 5.90
CA LYS A 60 -9.20 -0.24 5.48
C LYS A 60 -8.23 -0.65 6.59
N MET A 61 -7.70 0.30 7.33
CA MET A 61 -6.82 0.03 8.47
C MET A 61 -7.48 -0.84 9.53
N LYS A 62 -8.76 -0.60 9.80
CA LYS A 62 -9.53 -1.42 10.76
C LYS A 62 -9.69 -2.87 10.32
N LYS A 63 -9.81 -3.11 9.03
CA LYS A 63 -9.97 -4.45 8.46
C LYS A 63 -8.66 -5.16 8.18
N HIS A 64 -7.59 -4.41 7.97
CA HIS A 64 -6.30 -4.90 7.54
C HIS A 64 -5.18 -4.31 8.40
N PRO A 65 -4.85 -4.93 9.55
CA PRO A 65 -3.82 -4.40 10.46
C PRO A 65 -2.42 -4.39 9.87
N GLN A 66 -2.21 -5.06 8.74
CA GLN A 66 -0.94 -5.10 8.02
C GLN A 66 -0.67 -3.85 7.17
N ILE A 67 -1.58 -2.90 7.09
CA ILE A 67 -1.38 -1.66 6.35
C ILE A 67 -1.27 -0.45 7.28
N LEU A 68 -0.52 0.54 6.85
CA LEU A 68 -0.46 1.85 7.49
C LEU A 68 -1.17 2.87 6.60
N GLY A 69 -2.15 3.57 7.15
CA GLY A 69 -2.75 4.73 6.52
C GLY A 69 -1.90 5.97 6.78
N VAL A 70 -1.47 6.62 5.71
CA VAL A 70 -0.68 7.85 5.79
C VAL A 70 -1.56 9.01 5.35
N PHE A 71 -1.86 9.89 6.28
CA PHE A 71 -2.64 11.11 6.09
C PHE A 71 -2.20 12.17 7.10
N GLU A 72 -2.81 13.34 7.08
CA GLU A 72 -2.44 14.42 7.98
C GLU A 72 -2.42 13.97 9.46
N GLY A 73 -1.34 14.26 10.16
CA GLY A 73 -1.12 13.89 11.55
C GLY A 73 -0.31 12.60 11.77
N VAL A 74 -0.04 11.81 10.71
CA VAL A 74 0.87 10.66 10.80
C VAL A 74 2.30 11.15 10.88
N THR A 75 3.05 10.67 11.86
CA THR A 75 4.43 11.08 12.12
C THR A 75 5.43 10.08 11.53
N THR A 76 6.69 10.49 11.45
CA THR A 76 7.79 9.59 11.06
C THR A 76 7.93 8.43 12.02
N GLU A 77 7.73 8.67 13.33
CA GLU A 77 7.75 7.64 14.36
C GLU A 77 6.67 6.58 14.12
N ASP A 78 5.45 6.99 13.76
CA ASP A 78 4.37 6.06 13.43
C ASP A 78 4.76 5.13 12.27
N ILE A 79 5.42 5.66 11.26
CA ILE A 79 5.90 4.89 10.10
C ILE A 79 7.01 3.92 10.53
N ILE A 80 7.96 4.37 11.32
CA ILE A 80 9.05 3.54 11.84
C ILE A 80 8.50 2.41 12.71
N ASP A 81 7.58 2.71 13.61
CA ASP A 81 6.96 1.72 14.49
C ASP A 81 6.17 0.66 13.68
N PHE A 82 5.46 1.10 12.65
CA PHE A 82 4.77 0.19 11.74
C PHE A 82 5.75 -0.74 11.02
N LEU A 83 6.83 -0.19 10.48
CA LEU A 83 7.85 -0.97 9.79
C LEU A 83 8.53 -1.97 10.75
N ASN A 84 8.86 -1.54 11.95
CA ASN A 84 9.47 -2.40 12.97
C ASN A 84 8.53 -3.54 13.39
N THR A 85 7.24 -3.28 13.49
CA THR A 85 6.24 -4.27 13.89
C THR A 85 5.98 -5.30 12.81
N ASN A 86 5.91 -4.88 11.54
CA ASN A 86 5.47 -5.73 10.44
C ASN A 86 6.63 -6.36 9.65
N TYR A 87 7.84 -5.84 9.77
CA TYR A 87 9.02 -6.29 9.00
C TYR A 87 10.22 -6.60 9.89
N ASN A 88 9.97 -7.11 11.08
CA ASN A 88 10.98 -7.29 12.11
C ASN A 88 12.13 -8.23 11.71
N ASP A 89 11.86 -9.25 10.89
CA ASP A 89 12.85 -10.26 10.48
C ASP A 89 13.89 -9.72 9.48
N GLY A 90 13.58 -8.63 8.78
CA GLY A 90 14.50 -7.96 7.86
C GLY A 90 15.09 -6.67 8.38
N LEU A 91 14.50 -6.09 9.43
CA LEU A 91 14.80 -4.74 9.88
C LEU A 91 15.85 -4.64 10.97
N SER A 92 16.25 -5.74 11.60
CA SER A 92 17.37 -5.72 12.53
C SER A 92 18.68 -5.27 11.87
N GLU A 93 18.85 -5.59 10.58
CA GLU A 93 19.96 -5.11 9.77
C GLU A 93 19.69 -3.73 9.12
N ASN A 94 18.43 -3.41 8.89
CA ASN A 94 18.01 -2.17 8.22
C ASN A 94 17.50 -1.09 9.19
N HIS A 95 17.45 -1.35 10.47
CA HIS A 95 17.01 -0.38 11.47
C HIS A 95 17.87 0.89 11.43
N ASP A 96 19.17 0.71 11.27
CA ASP A 96 20.11 1.82 11.07
C ASP A 96 19.91 2.52 9.72
N HIS A 97 19.45 1.80 8.72
CA HIS A 97 19.16 2.35 7.40
C HIS A 97 17.90 3.22 7.41
N ALA A 98 16.85 2.77 8.07
CA ALA A 98 15.63 3.57 8.25
C ALA A 98 15.89 4.86 9.04
N ARG A 99 16.82 4.82 9.99
CA ARG A 99 17.28 6.02 10.72
C ARG A 99 18.22 6.92 9.94
N LYS A 100 18.84 6.40 8.89
CA LYS A 100 19.79 7.11 8.01
C LYS A 100 19.14 7.81 6.83
N PHE A 101 17.84 7.67 6.64
CA PHE A 101 17.17 8.53 5.68
C PHE A 101 17.33 9.96 6.19
N PRO A 102 18.08 10.79 5.44
CA PRO A 102 18.29 12.16 5.87
C PRO A 102 16.91 12.79 6.03
N GLN A 103 16.69 13.37 7.17
CA GLN A 103 15.53 14.22 7.35
C GLN A 103 15.57 15.24 6.23
N SER A 104 14.53 15.22 5.42
CA SER A 104 14.47 16.13 4.29
C SER A 104 14.53 17.57 4.80
N PRO A 105 15.33 18.44 4.19
CA PRO A 105 15.36 19.86 4.53
C PRO A 105 14.03 20.57 4.26
N LEU A 106 13.04 19.86 3.69
CA LEU A 106 11.73 20.40 3.32
C LEU A 106 10.67 20.27 4.42
N GLY A 107 11.04 19.75 5.61
CA GLY A 107 10.15 19.66 6.76
C GLY A 107 9.37 18.36 6.88
N ASP A 108 8.71 18.19 8.00
CA ASP A 108 8.15 16.92 8.47
C ASP A 108 7.08 16.29 7.55
N GLY A 109 6.34 17.11 6.81
CA GLY A 109 5.29 16.63 5.90
C GLY A 109 5.79 15.93 4.65
N ALA A 110 6.95 16.32 4.13
CA ALA A 110 7.54 15.71 2.95
C ALA A 110 8.19 14.36 3.26
N ASP A 111 8.71 14.20 4.45
CA ASP A 111 9.37 12.98 4.89
C ASP A 111 8.38 11.83 5.06
N ALA A 112 7.18 12.10 5.54
CA ALA A 112 6.13 11.11 5.69
C ALA A 112 5.75 10.43 4.36
N TYR A 113 5.79 11.17 3.26
CA TYR A 113 5.49 10.64 1.92
C TYR A 113 6.65 9.86 1.31
N GLY A 114 7.87 10.14 1.70
CA GLY A 114 9.06 9.43 1.23
C GLY A 114 9.14 7.99 1.72
N TYR A 115 8.60 7.71 2.88
CA TYR A 115 8.66 6.37 3.51
C TYR A 115 7.52 5.43 3.08
N ALA A 116 6.51 5.94 2.42
CA ALA A 116 5.40 5.14 1.89
C ALA A 116 5.74 4.37 0.60
N ARG A 117 6.96 4.49 0.13
CA ARG A 117 7.45 3.82 -1.08
C ARG A 117 8.08 2.48 -0.79
#